data_714c5d37732044e21850270462f9985f
#
_entry.id   714c5d37732044e21850270462f9985f
#
_cell.length_a   1.000
_cell.length_b   1.000
_cell.length_c   1.000
_cell.angle_alpha   90.00
_cell.angle_beta   90.00
_cell.angle_gamma   90.00
#
_symmetry.space_group_name_H-M   'P 1'
#
loop_
_entity.id
_entity.type
_entity.pdbx_description
1 polymer ?
#
loop_
_entity_poly.entity_id
_entity_poly.type
_entity_poly.pdbx_seq_one_letter_code
_entity_poly.pdbx_strand_id
1 'polypeptide(L)'
;MRLEGKVAVITGAGSGMGRAMANLFAAEGAKIVAGEWNEATLAEVVAEVKAAGGEIVGVQGNVAVQAEAEAIIDAAVENFGRVDVLCNNAGVMDVNQGAAEMPNEMWDRVLGINLNGPMYLTRKAIPVMKENGGGSIINTASVAGVGGGAAGLAYTVSKHGVVGMTKQTAFRYGQEGIRCNAIAAGAVETNIMQSVDPTKMDPAGSARSQTYYAAIPGQLKATDIANLALFLASDESKMINGAIIPADAGWTAA
;
A
#
# COMPACT_ATOMS: atom_id res chain seq x y z
N MET A 1 21.43 -6.23 8.81
CA MET A 1 20.06 -5.68 8.61
C MET A 1 19.78 -5.58 7.12
N ARG A 2 18.59 -5.96 6.68
CA ARG A 2 18.25 -6.07 5.24
C ARG A 2 18.02 -4.71 4.56
N LEU A 3 17.73 -3.66 5.34
CA LEU A 3 17.47 -2.29 4.86
C LEU A 3 18.42 -1.26 5.48
N GLU A 4 19.61 -1.68 5.93
CA GLU A 4 20.59 -0.80 6.55
C GLU A 4 20.88 0.44 5.69
N GLY A 5 20.70 1.62 6.24
CA GLY A 5 20.96 2.90 5.58
C GLY A 5 19.95 3.29 4.49
N LYS A 6 18.90 2.49 4.21
CA LYS A 6 17.86 2.81 3.25
C LYS A 6 16.79 3.71 3.88
N VAL A 7 16.18 4.57 3.06
CA VAL A 7 15.05 5.41 3.43
C VAL A 7 13.78 4.84 2.82
N ALA A 8 12.82 4.49 3.69
CA ALA A 8 11.54 3.91 3.31
C ALA A 8 10.37 4.85 3.60
N VAL A 9 9.62 5.21 2.56
CA VAL A 9 8.37 5.95 2.65
C VAL A 9 7.22 4.94 2.69
N ILE A 10 6.35 5.02 3.70
CA ILE A 10 5.22 4.10 3.89
C ILE A 10 3.95 4.90 4.11
N THR A 11 2.93 4.72 3.27
CA THR A 11 1.63 5.38 3.44
C THR A 11 0.61 4.48 4.14
N GLY A 12 -0.33 5.09 4.89
CA GLY A 12 -1.22 4.34 5.78
C GLY A 12 -0.44 3.66 6.90
N ALA A 13 0.61 4.32 7.38
CA ALA A 13 1.57 3.76 8.34
C ALA A 13 1.03 3.67 9.78
N GLY A 14 -0.08 4.32 10.08
CA GLY A 14 -0.65 4.38 11.44
C GLY A 14 -1.34 3.10 11.89
N SER A 15 -1.69 2.17 10.98
CA SER A 15 -2.42 0.96 11.35
C SER A 15 -2.12 -0.23 10.44
N GLY A 16 -2.58 -1.43 10.84
CA GLY A 16 -2.58 -2.63 10.02
C GLY A 16 -1.23 -2.94 9.35
N MET A 17 -1.26 -3.20 8.05
CA MET A 17 -0.07 -3.59 7.27
C MET A 17 1.00 -2.47 7.23
N GLY A 18 0.58 -1.19 7.11
CA GLY A 18 1.52 -0.06 7.09
C GLY A 18 2.30 0.09 8.39
N ARG A 19 1.62 -0.03 9.54
CA ARG A 19 2.27 -0.01 10.87
C ARG A 19 3.22 -1.19 11.06
N ALA A 20 2.83 -2.37 10.60
CA ALA A 20 3.70 -3.55 10.64
C ALA A 20 4.95 -3.37 9.76
N MET A 21 4.79 -2.79 8.54
CA MET A 21 5.94 -2.46 7.68
C MET A 21 6.84 -1.41 8.34
N ALA A 22 6.29 -0.34 8.92
CA ALA A 22 7.09 0.72 9.55
C ALA A 22 7.97 0.18 10.68
N ASN A 23 7.38 -0.61 11.58
CA ASN A 23 8.11 -1.24 12.70
C ASN A 23 9.15 -2.25 12.20
N LEU A 24 8.80 -3.12 11.24
CA LEU A 24 9.71 -4.14 10.73
C LEU A 24 10.86 -3.53 9.93
N PHE A 25 10.60 -2.54 9.07
CA PHE A 25 11.63 -1.93 8.26
C PHE A 25 12.61 -1.10 9.12
N ALA A 26 12.10 -0.42 10.15
CA ALA A 26 12.96 0.26 11.13
C ALA A 26 13.86 -0.74 11.88
N ALA A 27 13.32 -1.87 12.33
CA ALA A 27 14.09 -2.93 12.97
C ALA A 27 15.16 -3.54 12.03
N GLU A 28 14.94 -3.46 10.72
CA GLU A 28 15.89 -3.89 9.68
C GLU A 28 16.82 -2.76 9.18
N GLY A 29 16.89 -1.65 9.91
CA GLY A 29 17.86 -0.56 9.71
C GLY A 29 17.43 0.54 8.74
N ALA A 30 16.17 0.55 8.30
CA ALA A 30 15.67 1.65 7.48
C ALA A 30 15.32 2.88 8.32
N LYS A 31 15.54 4.07 7.72
CA LYS A 31 14.93 5.31 8.18
C LYS A 31 13.54 5.42 7.58
N ILE A 32 12.55 5.74 8.39
CA ILE A 32 11.14 5.68 8.00
C ILE A 32 10.55 7.07 7.82
N VAL A 33 9.81 7.27 6.73
CA VAL A 33 8.84 8.36 6.58
C VAL A 33 7.44 7.75 6.58
N ALA A 34 6.70 8.01 7.65
CA ALA A 34 5.36 7.50 7.85
C ALA A 34 4.33 8.53 7.39
N GLY A 35 3.65 8.27 6.26
CA GLY A 35 2.52 9.07 5.78
C GLY A 35 1.20 8.51 6.33
N GLU A 36 0.42 9.33 7.02
CA GLU A 36 -0.86 8.92 7.62
C GLU A 36 -1.80 10.12 7.71
N TRP A 37 -3.09 9.91 7.45
CA TRP A 37 -4.09 10.98 7.56
C TRP A 37 -4.58 11.20 9.00
N ASN A 38 -4.60 10.14 9.82
CA ASN A 38 -5.03 10.18 11.20
C ASN A 38 -3.87 10.52 12.12
N GLU A 39 -3.93 11.69 12.73
CA GLU A 39 -2.88 12.24 13.59
C GLU A 39 -2.58 11.34 14.81
N ALA A 40 -3.61 10.77 15.42
CA ALA A 40 -3.43 9.94 16.63
C ALA A 40 -2.68 8.65 16.31
N THR A 41 -3.07 7.92 15.26
CA THR A 41 -2.38 6.68 14.86
C THR A 41 -0.99 6.96 14.28
N LEU A 42 -0.78 8.12 13.66
CA LEU A 42 0.55 8.58 13.25
C LEU A 42 1.46 8.79 14.45
N ALA A 43 0.98 9.49 15.48
CA ALA A 43 1.74 9.73 16.70
C ALA A 43 2.13 8.42 17.42
N GLU A 44 1.21 7.43 17.42
CA GLU A 44 1.46 6.11 18.00
C GLU A 44 2.61 5.37 17.29
N VAL A 45 2.56 5.23 15.96
CA VAL A 45 3.62 4.51 15.21
C VAL A 45 4.96 5.22 15.31
N VAL A 46 4.97 6.55 15.32
CA VAL A 46 6.20 7.35 15.53
C VAL A 46 6.79 7.07 16.90
N ALA A 47 5.96 7.03 17.95
CA ALA A 47 6.42 6.72 19.30
C ALA A 47 6.97 5.28 19.41
N GLU A 48 6.30 4.30 18.80
CA GLU A 48 6.74 2.90 18.79
C GLU A 48 8.11 2.71 18.15
N VAL A 49 8.28 3.23 16.92
CA VAL A 49 9.55 3.09 16.21
C VAL A 49 10.68 3.77 16.96
N LYS A 50 10.44 4.98 17.52
CA LYS A 50 11.45 5.68 18.34
C LYS A 50 11.78 4.93 19.62
N ALA A 51 10.79 4.36 20.31
CA ALA A 51 11.00 3.57 21.51
C ALA A 51 11.83 2.30 21.24
N ALA A 52 11.72 1.72 20.03
CA ALA A 52 12.54 0.62 19.57
C ALA A 52 13.95 1.04 19.08
N GLY A 53 14.29 2.33 19.13
CA GLY A 53 15.59 2.87 18.70
C GLY A 53 15.70 3.16 17.19
N GLY A 54 14.59 3.10 16.44
CA GLY A 54 14.55 3.41 15.01
C GLY A 54 14.43 4.92 14.72
N GLU A 55 14.80 5.30 13.50
CA GLU A 55 14.64 6.66 12.98
C GLU A 55 13.32 6.78 12.18
N ILE A 56 12.44 7.70 12.57
CA ILE A 56 11.15 7.90 11.89
C ILE A 56 10.73 9.38 11.91
N VAL A 57 10.18 9.83 10.78
CA VAL A 57 9.49 11.11 10.60
C VAL A 57 8.04 10.83 10.25
N GLY A 58 7.09 11.42 10.98
CA GLY A 58 5.66 11.36 10.69
C GLY A 58 5.22 12.55 9.84
N VAL A 59 4.43 12.28 8.80
CA VAL A 59 3.83 13.31 7.94
C VAL A 59 2.32 13.07 7.89
N GLN A 60 1.55 13.98 8.46
CA GLN A 60 0.10 13.92 8.34
C GLN A 60 -0.31 14.40 6.95
N GLY A 61 -1.15 13.60 6.26
CA GLY A 61 -1.65 13.97 4.94
C GLY A 61 -2.60 12.96 4.34
N ASN A 62 -3.50 13.46 3.50
CA ASN A 62 -4.42 12.68 2.70
C ASN A 62 -3.81 12.39 1.31
N VAL A 63 -3.47 11.15 1.04
CA VAL A 63 -2.86 10.75 -0.25
C VAL A 63 -3.74 11.04 -1.47
N ALA A 64 -5.06 11.24 -1.30
CA ALA A 64 -5.95 11.65 -2.39
C ALA A 64 -5.72 13.11 -2.83
N VAL A 65 -5.08 13.93 -1.99
CA VAL A 65 -4.71 15.31 -2.30
C VAL A 65 -3.26 15.34 -2.79
N GLN A 66 -3.06 15.70 -4.05
CA GLN A 66 -1.74 15.63 -4.70
C GLN A 66 -0.64 16.32 -3.88
N ALA A 67 -0.88 17.56 -3.43
CA ALA A 67 0.13 18.32 -2.69
C ALA A 67 0.51 17.66 -1.36
N GLU A 68 -0.47 17.04 -0.66
CA GLU A 68 -0.22 16.32 0.60
C GLU A 68 0.50 14.99 0.37
N ALA A 69 0.17 14.27 -0.71
CA ALA A 69 0.89 13.08 -1.12
C ALA A 69 2.35 13.38 -1.48
N GLU A 70 2.59 14.45 -2.26
CA GLU A 70 3.93 14.87 -2.65
C GLU A 70 4.77 15.33 -1.45
N ALA A 71 4.17 16.00 -0.46
CA ALA A 71 4.83 16.42 0.77
C ALA A 71 5.40 15.25 1.58
N ILE A 72 4.81 14.05 1.51
CA ILE A 72 5.36 12.85 2.15
C ILE A 72 6.72 12.46 1.53
N ILE A 73 6.85 12.58 0.22
CA ILE A 73 8.13 12.33 -0.47
C ILE A 73 9.13 13.45 -0.19
N ASP A 74 8.67 14.72 -0.18
CA ASP A 74 9.54 15.86 0.13
C ASP A 74 10.14 15.73 1.53
N ALA A 75 9.35 15.28 2.52
CA ALA A 75 9.85 15.02 3.87
C ALA A 75 10.97 13.97 3.92
N ALA A 76 10.96 12.95 3.04
CA ALA A 76 12.05 11.99 2.95
C ALA A 76 13.34 12.65 2.42
N VAL A 77 13.22 13.51 1.43
CA VAL A 77 14.35 14.24 0.86
C VAL A 77 14.89 15.27 1.88
N GLU A 78 14.03 16.02 2.54
CA GLU A 78 14.41 17.04 3.53
C GLU A 78 15.10 16.45 4.76
N ASN A 79 14.62 15.33 5.29
CA ASN A 79 15.16 14.75 6.52
C ASN A 79 16.28 13.75 6.29
N PHE A 80 16.27 13.03 5.15
CA PHE A 80 17.18 11.92 4.92
C PHE A 80 17.95 11.98 3.59
N GLY A 81 17.63 12.96 2.71
CA GLY A 81 18.33 13.23 1.45
C GLY A 81 18.02 12.25 0.32
N ARG A 82 17.14 11.25 0.52
CA ARG A 82 16.89 10.18 -0.46
C ARG A 82 15.56 9.46 -0.26
N VAL A 83 15.17 8.68 -1.27
CA VAL A 83 14.10 7.67 -1.19
C VAL A 83 14.59 6.38 -1.84
N ASP A 84 14.68 5.29 -1.09
CA ASP A 84 15.08 3.98 -1.61
C ASP A 84 13.90 3.03 -1.77
N VAL A 85 12.91 3.15 -0.89
CA VAL A 85 11.72 2.30 -0.86
C VAL A 85 10.48 3.18 -0.76
N LEU A 86 9.47 2.89 -1.60
CA LEU A 86 8.14 3.47 -1.50
C LEU A 86 7.11 2.35 -1.34
N CYS A 87 6.42 2.30 -0.19
CA CYS A 87 5.29 1.42 0.06
C CYS A 87 3.98 2.21 -0.09
N ASN A 88 3.33 2.09 -1.24
CA ASN A 88 1.99 2.60 -1.49
C ASN A 88 0.98 1.66 -0.82
N ASN A 89 0.71 1.89 0.46
CA ASN A 89 -0.12 0.98 1.26
C ASN A 89 -1.45 1.59 1.71
N ALA A 90 -1.57 2.91 1.81
CA ALA A 90 -2.84 3.56 2.16
C ALA A 90 -3.99 3.09 1.26
N GLY A 91 -5.13 2.79 1.85
CA GLY A 91 -6.29 2.33 1.10
C GLY A 91 -7.56 2.26 1.95
N VAL A 92 -8.69 2.32 1.27
CA VAL A 92 -10.05 2.24 1.84
C VAL A 92 -10.89 1.27 1.03
N MET A 93 -11.90 0.69 1.69
CA MET A 93 -12.90 -0.16 1.02
C MET A 93 -14.07 0.67 0.46
N ASP A 94 -14.79 0.08 -0.49
CA ASP A 94 -16.15 0.47 -0.85
C ASP A 94 -17.19 -0.33 -0.03
N VAL A 95 -18.45 -0.22 -0.41
CA VAL A 95 -19.58 -0.86 0.29
C VAL A 95 -20.24 -1.96 -0.56
N ASN A 96 -19.47 -2.68 -1.35
CA ASN A 96 -19.89 -3.78 -2.23
C ASN A 96 -20.93 -3.40 -3.32
N GLN A 97 -21.00 -2.12 -3.72
CA GLN A 97 -21.91 -1.65 -4.75
C GLN A 97 -21.45 -2.09 -6.15
N GLY A 98 -22.44 -2.44 -6.98
CA GLY A 98 -22.24 -2.64 -8.42
C GLY A 98 -22.24 -1.31 -9.19
N ALA A 99 -22.18 -1.39 -10.53
CA ALA A 99 -22.09 -0.21 -11.38
C ALA A 99 -23.37 0.67 -11.34
N ALA A 100 -24.54 0.06 -11.20
CA ALA A 100 -25.81 0.77 -11.18
C ALA A 100 -26.04 1.53 -9.87
N GLU A 101 -25.49 1.00 -8.77
CA GLU A 101 -25.68 1.53 -7.41
C GLU A 101 -24.53 2.45 -6.96
N MET A 102 -23.43 2.54 -7.73
CA MET A 102 -22.21 3.27 -7.35
C MET A 102 -22.40 4.79 -7.41
N PRO A 103 -22.42 5.51 -6.28
CA PRO A 103 -22.47 6.96 -6.27
C PRO A 103 -21.10 7.57 -6.59
N ASN A 104 -21.07 8.73 -7.23
CA ASN A 104 -19.83 9.43 -7.61
C ASN A 104 -18.91 9.66 -6.41
N GLU A 105 -19.45 10.02 -5.26
CA GLU A 105 -18.68 10.31 -4.04
C GLU A 105 -17.90 9.08 -3.55
N MET A 106 -18.48 7.88 -3.64
CA MET A 106 -17.80 6.64 -3.27
C MET A 106 -16.73 6.29 -4.31
N TRP A 107 -17.07 6.43 -5.59
CA TRP A 107 -16.14 6.23 -6.70
C TRP A 107 -14.91 7.12 -6.55
N ASP A 108 -15.13 8.44 -6.45
CA ASP A 108 -14.06 9.43 -6.36
C ASP A 108 -13.20 9.23 -5.10
N ARG A 109 -13.83 8.95 -3.95
CA ARG A 109 -13.11 8.66 -2.70
C ARG A 109 -12.19 7.45 -2.84
N VAL A 110 -12.72 6.33 -3.34
CA VAL A 110 -11.94 5.08 -3.43
C VAL A 110 -10.84 5.18 -4.46
N LEU A 111 -11.13 5.71 -5.66
CA LEU A 111 -10.10 5.90 -6.68
C LEU A 111 -9.07 6.96 -6.26
N GLY A 112 -9.52 8.03 -5.62
CA GLY A 112 -8.64 9.08 -5.09
C GLY A 112 -7.56 8.52 -4.17
N ILE A 113 -7.97 7.72 -3.19
CA ILE A 113 -7.05 7.16 -2.19
C ILE A 113 -6.27 5.96 -2.76
N ASN A 114 -6.97 4.99 -3.35
CA ASN A 114 -6.37 3.69 -3.69
C ASN A 114 -5.55 3.71 -4.99
N LEU A 115 -5.80 4.67 -5.90
CA LEU A 115 -5.17 4.71 -7.22
C LEU A 115 -4.44 6.02 -7.49
N ASN A 116 -5.12 7.17 -7.33
CA ASN A 116 -4.49 8.47 -7.62
C ASN A 116 -3.38 8.78 -6.61
N GLY A 117 -3.59 8.49 -5.32
CA GLY A 117 -2.56 8.66 -4.28
C GLY A 117 -1.27 7.91 -4.61
N PRO A 118 -1.29 6.59 -4.83
CA PRO A 118 -0.13 5.84 -5.31
C PRO A 118 0.51 6.42 -6.57
N MET A 119 -0.28 6.94 -7.52
CA MET A 119 0.24 7.59 -8.73
C MET A 119 1.00 8.89 -8.40
N TYR A 120 0.46 9.76 -7.54
CA TYR A 120 1.12 11.00 -7.13
C TYR A 120 2.45 10.73 -6.44
N LEU A 121 2.44 9.81 -5.46
CA LEU A 121 3.64 9.39 -4.72
C LEU A 121 4.69 8.77 -5.64
N THR A 122 4.29 7.86 -6.53
CA THR A 122 5.20 7.19 -7.47
C THR A 122 5.83 8.20 -8.44
N ARG A 123 5.02 9.11 -9.00
CA ARG A 123 5.50 10.17 -9.90
C ARG A 123 6.53 11.07 -9.22
N LYS A 124 6.31 11.42 -7.96
CA LYS A 124 7.21 12.28 -7.19
C LYS A 124 8.48 11.54 -6.74
N ALA A 125 8.38 10.25 -6.39
CA ALA A 125 9.51 9.44 -5.91
C ALA A 125 10.49 9.04 -7.03
N ILE A 126 10.02 8.75 -8.23
CA ILE A 126 10.84 8.26 -9.34
C ILE A 126 12.05 9.15 -9.65
N PRO A 127 11.92 10.48 -9.80
CA PRO A 127 13.09 11.34 -10.02
C PRO A 127 14.13 11.22 -8.92
N VAL A 128 13.70 11.22 -7.66
CA VAL A 128 14.60 11.07 -6.49
C VAL A 128 15.29 9.71 -6.50
N MET A 129 14.55 8.63 -6.77
CA MET A 129 15.13 7.29 -6.86
C MET A 129 16.16 7.18 -7.99
N LYS A 130 15.93 7.82 -9.13
CA LYS A 130 16.89 7.86 -10.25
C LYS A 130 18.20 8.53 -9.85
N GLU A 131 18.14 9.67 -9.19
CA GLU A 131 19.31 10.39 -8.67
C GLU A 131 20.08 9.56 -7.66
N ASN A 132 19.41 8.71 -6.89
CA ASN A 132 20.02 7.80 -5.91
C ASN A 132 20.50 6.46 -6.51
N GLY A 133 20.39 6.26 -7.82
CA GLY A 133 20.84 5.03 -8.51
C GLY A 133 19.85 3.87 -8.51
N GLY A 134 18.59 4.13 -8.16
CA GLY A 134 17.53 3.14 -8.20
C GLY A 134 16.64 3.14 -6.95
N GLY A 135 15.68 2.21 -6.91
CA GLY A 135 14.75 2.08 -5.79
C GLY A 135 13.79 0.90 -5.92
N SER A 136 12.98 0.68 -4.89
CA SER A 136 11.94 -0.34 -4.87
C SER A 136 10.58 0.26 -4.53
N ILE A 137 9.61 0.11 -5.43
CA ILE A 137 8.22 0.51 -5.22
C ILE A 137 7.40 -0.74 -4.94
N ILE A 138 6.70 -0.75 -3.82
CA ILE A 138 5.82 -1.84 -3.40
C ILE A 138 4.40 -1.29 -3.30
N ASN A 139 3.52 -1.80 -4.15
CA ASN A 139 2.12 -1.41 -4.17
C ASN A 139 1.26 -2.44 -3.44
N THR A 140 0.46 -2.01 -2.49
CA THR A 140 -0.57 -2.86 -1.87
C THR A 140 -1.76 -2.95 -2.81
N ALA A 141 -1.77 -4.00 -3.65
CA ALA A 141 -2.92 -4.40 -4.42
C ALA A 141 -3.89 -5.22 -3.55
N SER A 142 -4.61 -6.15 -4.12
CA SER A 142 -5.55 -7.05 -3.46
C SER A 142 -5.86 -8.23 -4.39
N VAL A 143 -6.41 -9.30 -3.87
CA VAL A 143 -7.09 -10.32 -4.67
C VAL A 143 -8.21 -9.71 -5.53
N ALA A 144 -8.81 -8.58 -5.11
CA ALA A 144 -9.71 -7.77 -5.92
C ALA A 144 -9.03 -7.08 -7.12
N GLY A 145 -7.71 -7.05 -7.19
CA GLY A 145 -6.95 -6.53 -8.34
C GLY A 145 -6.64 -7.59 -9.40
N VAL A 146 -6.96 -8.85 -9.14
CA VAL A 146 -6.76 -9.99 -10.04
C VAL A 146 -8.03 -10.81 -10.27
N GLY A 147 -9.13 -10.45 -9.59
CA GLY A 147 -10.45 -11.04 -9.74
C GLY A 147 -11.55 -10.05 -9.33
N GLY A 148 -12.82 -10.37 -9.64
CA GLY A 148 -13.96 -9.46 -9.46
C GLY A 148 -14.86 -9.76 -8.25
N GLY A 149 -14.57 -10.79 -7.44
CA GLY A 149 -15.51 -11.28 -6.42
C GLY A 149 -15.26 -10.76 -4.98
N ALA A 150 -14.16 -10.09 -4.75
CA ALA A 150 -13.67 -9.79 -3.39
C ALA A 150 -14.09 -8.42 -2.83
N ALA A 151 -14.76 -7.57 -3.62
CA ALA A 151 -15.21 -6.25 -3.21
C ALA A 151 -16.23 -5.68 -4.20
N GLY A 152 -16.71 -4.46 -3.97
CA GLY A 152 -17.53 -3.72 -4.92
C GLY A 152 -16.72 -3.14 -6.09
N LEU A 153 -17.42 -2.41 -6.94
CA LEU A 153 -16.87 -1.91 -8.21
C LEU A 153 -15.68 -0.98 -8.01
N ALA A 154 -15.81 0.05 -7.17
CA ALA A 154 -14.79 1.09 -7.05
C ALA A 154 -13.46 0.51 -6.50
N TYR A 155 -13.55 -0.34 -5.48
CA TYR A 155 -12.38 -1.01 -4.93
C TYR A 155 -11.72 -1.95 -5.96
N THR A 156 -12.51 -2.77 -6.63
CA THR A 156 -12.04 -3.69 -7.67
C THR A 156 -11.33 -2.93 -8.79
N VAL A 157 -11.94 -1.87 -9.32
CA VAL A 157 -11.32 -1.05 -10.38
C VAL A 157 -10.03 -0.39 -9.87
N SER A 158 -10.03 0.17 -8.66
CA SER A 158 -8.84 0.79 -8.09
C SER A 158 -7.67 -0.19 -7.99
N LYS A 159 -7.92 -1.44 -7.55
CA LYS A 159 -6.86 -2.45 -7.37
C LYS A 159 -6.38 -3.05 -8.70
N HIS A 160 -7.25 -3.18 -9.71
CA HIS A 160 -6.82 -3.48 -11.08
C HIS A 160 -5.97 -2.34 -11.68
N GLY A 161 -6.34 -1.08 -11.41
CA GLY A 161 -5.54 0.08 -11.80
C GLY A 161 -4.14 0.06 -11.19
N VAL A 162 -4.02 -0.30 -9.91
CA VAL A 162 -2.72 -0.47 -9.22
C VAL A 162 -1.89 -1.58 -9.87
N VAL A 163 -2.50 -2.71 -10.27
CA VAL A 163 -1.82 -3.78 -11.01
C VAL A 163 -1.29 -3.28 -12.34
N GLY A 164 -2.09 -2.53 -13.11
CA GLY A 164 -1.68 -1.91 -14.36
C GLY A 164 -0.53 -0.92 -14.18
N MET A 165 -0.64 -0.04 -13.19
CA MET A 165 0.41 0.93 -12.83
C MET A 165 1.72 0.23 -12.44
N THR A 166 1.65 -0.85 -11.65
CA THR A 166 2.82 -1.64 -11.25
C THR A 166 3.59 -2.17 -12.45
N LYS A 167 2.89 -2.83 -13.38
CA LYS A 167 3.51 -3.42 -14.58
C LYS A 167 4.12 -2.34 -15.49
N GLN A 168 3.40 -1.24 -15.71
CA GLN A 168 3.87 -0.16 -16.56
C GLN A 168 5.10 0.52 -15.96
N THR A 169 5.09 0.82 -14.65
CA THR A 169 6.21 1.44 -13.94
C THR A 169 7.45 0.54 -13.97
N ALA A 170 7.28 -0.76 -13.70
CA ALA A 170 8.36 -1.74 -13.77
C ALA A 170 9.01 -1.81 -15.16
N PHE A 171 8.19 -1.86 -16.22
CA PHE A 171 8.67 -1.88 -17.60
C PHE A 171 9.41 -0.60 -17.96
N ARG A 172 8.81 0.56 -17.62
CA ARG A 172 9.33 1.87 -18.04
C ARG A 172 10.65 2.24 -17.35
N TYR A 173 10.78 1.91 -16.05
CA TYR A 173 11.89 2.40 -15.22
C TYR A 173 12.87 1.31 -14.78
N GLY A 174 12.67 0.06 -15.20
CA GLY A 174 13.55 -1.06 -14.82
C GLY A 174 15.00 -0.88 -15.25
N GLN A 175 15.25 -0.28 -16.43
CA GLN A 175 16.60 0.03 -16.89
C GLN A 175 17.27 1.19 -16.13
N GLU A 176 16.51 1.92 -15.34
CA GLU A 176 16.97 3.01 -14.49
C GLU A 176 17.15 2.56 -13.03
N GLY A 177 17.21 1.24 -12.81
CA GLY A 177 17.42 0.64 -11.48
C GLY A 177 16.20 0.64 -10.57
N ILE A 178 15.00 1.02 -11.06
CA ILE A 178 13.79 1.07 -10.26
C ILE A 178 12.96 -0.19 -10.48
N ARG A 179 12.67 -0.91 -9.40
CA ARG A 179 11.76 -2.05 -9.38
C ARG A 179 10.39 -1.60 -8.87
N CYS A 180 9.33 -2.16 -9.45
CA CYS A 180 7.97 -1.92 -9.00
C CYS A 180 7.21 -3.23 -8.97
N ASN A 181 6.74 -3.65 -7.78
CA ASN A 181 6.00 -4.88 -7.59
C ASN A 181 4.73 -4.63 -6.79
N ALA A 182 3.76 -5.53 -6.89
CA ALA A 182 2.54 -5.44 -6.10
C ALA A 182 2.31 -6.71 -5.29
N ILE A 183 1.78 -6.53 -4.08
CA ILE A 183 1.27 -7.59 -3.23
C ILE A 183 -0.24 -7.65 -3.40
N ALA A 184 -0.75 -8.72 -3.99
CA ALA A 184 -2.19 -9.00 -4.08
C ALA A 184 -2.63 -9.64 -2.75
N ALA A 185 -2.90 -8.79 -1.76
CA ALA A 185 -3.26 -9.22 -0.41
C ALA A 185 -4.66 -9.85 -0.38
N GLY A 186 -4.79 -10.97 0.33
CA GLY A 186 -6.05 -11.62 0.64
C GLY A 186 -6.75 -11.03 1.86
N ALA A 187 -7.37 -11.89 2.67
CA ALA A 187 -8.00 -11.52 3.92
C ALA A 187 -6.94 -11.30 5.01
N VAL A 188 -6.64 -10.04 5.32
CA VAL A 188 -5.65 -9.64 6.33
C VAL A 188 -6.36 -9.00 7.53
N GLU A 189 -5.98 -9.40 8.74
CA GLU A 189 -6.45 -8.78 9.98
C GLU A 189 -5.95 -7.33 10.06
N THR A 190 -6.82 -6.37 9.70
CA THR A 190 -6.52 -4.93 9.69
C THR A 190 -7.74 -4.11 10.03
N ASN A 191 -7.54 -2.81 10.23
CA ASN A 191 -8.59 -1.86 10.49
C ASN A 191 -9.30 -1.34 9.22
N ILE A 192 -9.05 -1.91 8.04
CA ILE A 192 -9.57 -1.40 6.76
C ILE A 192 -11.12 -1.33 6.75
N MET A 193 -11.79 -2.25 7.43
CA MET A 193 -13.24 -2.24 7.55
C MET A 193 -13.79 -1.07 8.37
N GLN A 194 -12.97 -0.38 9.17
CA GLN A 194 -13.37 0.87 9.84
C GLN A 194 -13.58 2.03 8.85
N SER A 195 -13.06 1.89 7.62
CA SER A 195 -13.30 2.86 6.53
C SER A 195 -14.70 2.75 5.91
N VAL A 196 -15.46 1.71 6.27
CA VAL A 196 -16.78 1.37 5.74
C VAL A 196 -17.87 1.82 6.71
N ASP A 197 -18.89 2.49 6.21
CA ASP A 197 -20.14 2.71 6.93
C ASP A 197 -21.04 1.48 6.74
N PRO A 198 -21.28 0.66 7.78
CA PRO A 198 -22.06 -0.57 7.64
C PRO A 198 -23.51 -0.33 7.17
N THR A 199 -24.06 0.87 7.43
CA THR A 199 -25.44 1.22 7.02
C THR A 199 -25.57 1.46 5.52
N LYS A 200 -24.44 1.66 4.82
CA LYS A 200 -24.37 1.89 3.38
C LYS A 200 -24.01 0.65 2.58
N MET A 201 -23.77 -0.48 3.23
CA MET A 201 -23.45 -1.74 2.54
C MET A 201 -24.56 -2.12 1.57
N ASP A 202 -24.20 -2.40 0.32
CA ASP A 202 -25.14 -2.92 -0.67
C ASP A 202 -25.53 -4.37 -0.32
N PRO A 203 -26.82 -4.68 -0.08
CA PRO A 203 -27.22 -6.01 0.34
C PRO A 203 -27.03 -7.07 -0.75
N ALA A 204 -27.30 -6.73 -2.02
CA ALA A 204 -27.19 -7.67 -3.13
C ALA A 204 -25.71 -7.98 -3.44
N GLY A 205 -24.86 -6.96 -3.50
CA GLY A 205 -23.43 -7.14 -3.67
C GLY A 205 -22.79 -7.90 -2.52
N SER A 206 -23.18 -7.59 -1.27
CA SER A 206 -22.71 -8.31 -0.08
C SER A 206 -23.11 -9.79 -0.09
N ALA A 207 -24.37 -10.11 -0.42
CA ALA A 207 -24.84 -11.48 -0.55
C ALA A 207 -24.07 -12.24 -1.65
N ARG A 208 -23.78 -11.58 -2.77
CA ARG A 208 -23.01 -12.18 -3.87
C ARG A 208 -21.55 -12.44 -3.46
N SER A 209 -20.92 -11.53 -2.76
CA SER A 209 -19.52 -11.66 -2.29
C SER A 209 -19.35 -12.76 -1.25
N GLN A 210 -20.41 -13.11 -0.48
CA GLN A 210 -20.35 -14.20 0.50
C GLN A 210 -19.90 -15.53 -0.11
N THR A 211 -20.29 -15.84 -1.35
CA THR A 211 -19.85 -17.06 -2.04
C THR A 211 -18.33 -17.10 -2.28
N TYR A 212 -17.74 -15.92 -2.50
CA TYR A 212 -16.29 -15.78 -2.68
C TYR A 212 -15.56 -15.81 -1.32
N TYR A 213 -16.12 -15.15 -0.32
CA TYR A 213 -15.56 -15.14 1.04
C TYR A 213 -15.60 -16.51 1.71
N ALA A 214 -16.58 -17.36 1.38
CA ALA A 214 -16.64 -18.73 1.89
C ALA A 214 -15.43 -19.60 1.49
N ALA A 215 -14.70 -19.20 0.44
CA ALA A 215 -13.49 -19.88 -0.01
C ALA A 215 -12.20 -19.34 0.63
N ILE A 216 -12.27 -18.37 1.57
CA ILE A 216 -11.08 -17.84 2.26
C ILE A 216 -10.48 -18.98 3.12
N PRO A 217 -9.22 -19.39 2.84
CA PRO A 217 -8.62 -20.51 3.58
C PRO A 217 -8.25 -20.15 5.03
N GLY A 218 -8.06 -18.86 5.31
CA GLY A 218 -7.68 -18.33 6.61
C GLY A 218 -7.34 -16.85 6.55
N GLN A 219 -7.26 -16.21 7.71
CA GLN A 219 -6.85 -14.80 7.80
C GLN A 219 -5.33 -14.70 7.98
N LEU A 220 -4.72 -13.77 7.25
CA LEU A 220 -3.32 -13.40 7.38
C LEU A 220 -3.16 -12.33 8.47
N LYS A 221 -2.00 -12.29 9.08
CA LYS A 221 -1.60 -11.19 9.95
C LYS A 221 -0.96 -10.07 9.13
N ALA A 222 -1.03 -8.85 9.62
CA ALA A 222 -0.34 -7.71 9.01
C ALA A 222 1.17 -7.95 8.84
N THR A 223 1.78 -8.69 9.76
CA THR A 223 3.19 -9.09 9.72
C THR A 223 3.54 -10.01 8.56
N ASP A 224 2.61 -10.83 8.07
CA ASP A 224 2.85 -11.72 6.91
C ASP A 224 3.07 -10.87 5.65
N ILE A 225 2.25 -9.82 5.49
CA ILE A 225 2.40 -8.87 4.39
C ILE A 225 3.66 -8.01 4.56
N ALA A 226 3.96 -7.58 5.79
CA ALA A 226 5.17 -6.80 6.07
C ALA A 226 6.45 -7.59 5.74
N ASN A 227 6.50 -8.89 6.02
CA ASN A 227 7.63 -9.76 5.67
C ASN A 227 7.83 -9.87 4.14
N LEU A 228 6.75 -10.02 3.37
CA LEU A 228 6.84 -10.01 1.91
C LEU A 228 7.28 -8.64 1.38
N ALA A 229 6.74 -7.55 1.95
CA ALA A 229 7.14 -6.20 1.59
C ALA A 229 8.62 -5.95 1.91
N LEU A 230 9.14 -6.43 3.04
CA LEU A 230 10.56 -6.36 3.41
C LEU A 230 11.44 -7.10 2.38
N PHE A 231 11.05 -8.30 1.95
CA PHE A 231 11.75 -9.03 0.90
C PHE A 231 11.78 -8.21 -0.41
N LEU A 232 10.64 -7.65 -0.82
CA LEU A 232 10.56 -6.84 -2.04
C LEU A 232 11.32 -5.50 -1.93
N ALA A 233 11.45 -4.94 -0.73
CA ALA A 233 12.24 -3.74 -0.47
C ALA A 233 13.75 -4.00 -0.52
N SER A 234 14.18 -5.20 -0.15
CA SER A 234 15.59 -5.58 -0.03
C SER A 234 16.23 -5.96 -1.37
N ASP A 235 17.56 -6.06 -1.37
CA ASP A 235 18.35 -6.46 -2.53
C ASP A 235 18.21 -7.98 -2.86
N GLU A 236 17.61 -8.77 -1.97
CA GLU A 236 17.29 -10.17 -2.21
C GLU A 236 16.31 -10.36 -3.37
N SER A 237 15.46 -9.37 -3.64
CA SER A 237 14.48 -9.37 -4.72
C SER A 237 14.93 -8.59 -5.98
N LYS A 238 16.25 -8.36 -6.15
CA LYS A 238 16.79 -7.53 -7.24
C LYS A 238 16.36 -7.94 -8.66
N MET A 239 16.01 -9.21 -8.86
CA MET A 239 15.53 -9.74 -10.15
C MET A 239 14.00 -9.80 -10.26
N ILE A 240 13.27 -9.38 -9.22
CA ILE A 240 11.80 -9.37 -9.23
C ILE A 240 11.33 -7.95 -9.56
N ASN A 241 10.72 -7.79 -10.74
CA ASN A 241 10.22 -6.51 -11.24
C ASN A 241 8.96 -6.72 -12.10
N GLY A 242 7.91 -5.98 -11.79
CA GLY A 242 6.59 -6.10 -12.45
C GLY A 242 5.74 -7.26 -11.95
N ALA A 243 6.14 -7.94 -10.89
CA ALA A 243 5.41 -9.06 -10.31
C ALA A 243 4.16 -8.59 -9.56
N ILE A 244 3.09 -9.39 -9.68
CA ILE A 244 1.88 -9.29 -8.88
C ILE A 244 1.84 -10.57 -8.05
N ILE A 245 2.16 -10.45 -6.77
CA ILE A 245 2.38 -11.62 -5.89
C ILE A 245 1.16 -11.82 -4.99
N PRO A 246 0.38 -12.91 -5.17
CA PRO A 246 -0.67 -13.25 -4.23
C PRO A 246 -0.09 -13.56 -2.84
N ALA A 247 -0.66 -12.95 -1.82
CA ALA A 247 -0.42 -13.24 -0.41
C ALA A 247 -1.79 -13.41 0.25
N ASP A 248 -2.40 -14.58 0.05
CA ASP A 248 -3.81 -14.84 0.28
C ASP A 248 -4.11 -16.25 0.83
N ALA A 249 -3.10 -16.94 1.32
CA ALA A 249 -3.19 -18.32 1.82
C ALA A 249 -3.72 -19.32 0.77
N GLY A 250 -3.60 -19.01 -0.54
CA GLY A 250 -4.09 -19.86 -1.63
C GLY A 250 -5.53 -19.57 -2.06
N TRP A 251 -6.15 -18.49 -1.57
CA TRP A 251 -7.53 -18.13 -1.92
C TRP A 251 -7.75 -17.99 -3.43
N THR A 252 -6.79 -17.44 -4.16
CA THR A 252 -6.88 -17.26 -5.63
C THR A 252 -6.21 -18.37 -6.44
N ALA A 253 -5.78 -19.45 -5.81
CA ALA A 253 -5.15 -20.58 -6.50
C ALA A 253 -6.16 -21.60 -7.08
N ALA A 254 -7.47 -21.38 -6.84
CA ALA A 254 -8.57 -22.24 -7.30
C ALA A 254 -9.12 -21.77 -8.65
#